data_37d6bd4fe4b29fbaf868744808b0b697
#
_entry.id   37d6bd4fe4b29fbaf868744808b0b697
#
_cell.length_a   1.000
_cell.length_b   1.000
_cell.length_c   1.000
_cell.angle_alpha   90.00
_cell.angle_beta   90.00
_cell.angle_gamma   90.00
#
_symmetry.space_group_name_H-M   'P 1'
#
loop_
_entity.id
_entity.type
_entity.pdbx_description
1 polymer ?
#
loop_
_entity_poly.entity_id
_entity_poly.type
_entity_poly.pdbx_seq_one_letter_code
_entity_poly.pdbx_strand_id
1 'polypeptide(L)'
;YKTAKEQLMHSGKYAFRDRKQKKRDFRKLWITRINAACRENEISYSRFIEGLNYAGIEINRKMASEIAINDPKAFTEMVNVAKKALEAKKAGKEYVVKTTKTTSKTVAKKETKEESTDISKLTVAELKKIAAQKNITIPAGAKKADILELLK
;
A
#
# COMPACT_ATOMS: atom_id res chain seq x y z
N TYR A 1 -1.29 51.24 11.91
CA TYR A 1 -0.33 50.44 12.66
C TYR A 1 -1.00 49.56 13.74
N LYS A 2 -1.89 50.13 14.60
CA LYS A 2 -2.57 49.42 15.68
C LYS A 2 -3.35 48.19 15.18
N THR A 3 -4.23 48.40 14.17
CA THR A 3 -5.04 47.31 13.54
C THR A 3 -4.17 46.24 12.87
N ALA A 4 -3.09 46.60 12.19
CA ALA A 4 -2.18 45.66 11.57
C ALA A 4 -1.49 44.75 12.60
N LYS A 5 -1.05 45.28 13.73
CA LYS A 5 -0.46 44.51 14.84
C LYS A 5 -1.44 43.51 15.44
N GLU A 6 -2.68 43.92 15.63
CA GLU A 6 -3.75 43.08 16.14
C GLU A 6 -4.08 41.93 15.18
N GLN A 7 -4.22 42.23 13.89
CA GLN A 7 -4.44 41.22 12.85
C GLN A 7 -3.29 40.20 12.75
N LEU A 8 -2.06 40.62 12.94
CA LEU A 8 -0.91 39.73 12.95
C LEU A 8 -0.97 38.73 14.13
N MET A 9 -1.36 39.18 15.31
CA MET A 9 -1.54 38.30 16.48
C MET A 9 -2.69 37.31 16.26
N HIS A 10 -3.82 37.74 15.67
CA HIS A 10 -4.94 36.88 15.32
C HIS A 10 -4.55 35.86 14.28
N SER A 11 -3.81 36.26 13.24
CA SER A 11 -3.30 35.33 12.19
C SER A 11 -2.45 34.23 12.79
N GLY A 12 -1.54 34.53 13.71
CA GLY A 12 -0.73 33.53 14.40
C GLY A 12 -1.56 32.55 15.22
N LYS A 13 -2.59 33.03 15.91
CA LYS A 13 -3.53 32.20 16.67
C LYS A 13 -4.34 31.28 15.75
N TYR A 14 -4.81 31.81 14.62
CA TYR A 14 -5.54 31.01 13.64
C TYR A 14 -4.64 29.96 12.98
N ALA A 15 -3.43 30.32 12.59
CA ALA A 15 -2.48 29.36 12.03
C ALA A 15 -2.17 28.20 12.99
N PHE A 16 -2.06 28.46 14.30
CA PHE A 16 -1.90 27.41 15.31
C PHE A 16 -3.13 26.49 15.39
N ARG A 17 -4.33 27.07 15.45
CA ARG A 17 -5.60 26.31 15.48
C ARG A 17 -5.76 25.47 14.22
N ASP A 18 -5.53 26.04 13.05
CA ASP A 18 -5.81 25.40 11.76
C ASP A 18 -4.82 24.30 11.43
N ARG A 19 -3.58 24.36 11.91
CA ARG A 19 -2.66 23.22 11.86
C ARG A 19 -3.24 21.99 12.56
N LYS A 20 -3.95 22.14 13.68
CA LYS A 20 -4.65 21.04 14.36
C LYS A 20 -5.86 20.52 13.57
N GLN A 21 -6.53 21.42 12.83
CA GLN A 21 -7.71 21.07 12.02
C GLN A 21 -7.36 20.47 10.65
N LYS A 22 -6.15 20.67 10.16
CA LYS A 22 -5.69 20.20 8.84
C LYS A 22 -6.04 18.73 8.52
N LYS A 23 -5.98 17.88 9.53
CA LYS A 23 -6.38 16.46 9.42
C LYS A 23 -7.86 16.29 9.01
N ARG A 24 -8.74 17.12 9.52
CA ARG A 24 -10.18 17.11 9.20
C ARG A 24 -10.43 17.63 7.79
N ASP A 25 -9.70 18.67 7.39
CA ASP A 25 -9.86 19.31 6.08
C ASP A 25 -9.41 18.38 4.96
N PHE A 26 -8.25 17.72 5.12
CA PHE A 26 -7.81 16.71 4.17
C PHE A 26 -8.77 15.53 4.07
N ARG A 27 -9.35 15.09 5.18
CA ARG A 27 -10.36 14.02 5.15
C ARG A 27 -11.59 14.42 4.35
N LYS A 28 -12.07 15.65 4.47
CA LYS A 28 -13.18 16.16 3.64
C LYS A 28 -12.82 16.12 2.17
N LEU A 29 -11.62 16.60 1.80
CA LEU A 29 -11.14 16.59 0.42
C LEU A 29 -11.07 15.17 -0.15
N TRP A 30 -10.55 14.19 0.57
CA TRP A 30 -10.51 12.81 0.12
C TRP A 30 -11.91 12.23 -0.11
N ILE A 31 -12.83 12.50 0.79
CA ILE A 31 -14.23 12.05 0.66
C ILE A 31 -14.89 12.69 -0.57
N THR A 32 -14.65 13.96 -0.84
CA THR A 32 -15.17 14.64 -2.05
C THR A 32 -14.64 14.00 -3.32
N ARG A 33 -13.35 13.70 -3.40
CA ARG A 33 -12.71 13.05 -4.56
C ARG A 33 -13.25 11.63 -4.78
N ILE A 34 -13.34 10.82 -3.71
CA ILE A 34 -13.92 9.48 -3.80
C ILE A 34 -15.39 9.54 -4.24
N ASN A 35 -16.16 10.51 -3.73
CA ASN A 35 -17.57 10.65 -4.11
C ASN A 35 -17.75 11.02 -5.58
N ALA A 36 -16.86 11.86 -6.14
CA ALA A 36 -16.87 12.16 -7.58
C ALA A 36 -16.65 10.89 -8.40
N ALA A 37 -15.60 10.13 -8.11
CA ALA A 37 -15.31 8.87 -8.80
C ALA A 37 -16.39 7.79 -8.58
N CYS A 38 -17.05 7.76 -7.43
CA CYS A 38 -18.20 6.89 -7.19
C CYS A 38 -19.37 7.25 -8.10
N ARG A 39 -19.66 8.56 -8.30
CA ARG A 39 -20.74 9.00 -9.17
C ARG A 39 -20.51 8.65 -10.63
N GLU A 40 -19.28 8.72 -11.10
CA GLU A 40 -18.89 8.26 -12.45
C GLU A 40 -19.18 6.77 -12.64
N ASN A 41 -19.07 5.98 -11.57
CA ASN A 41 -19.36 4.55 -11.54
C ASN A 41 -20.80 4.22 -11.09
N GLU A 42 -21.72 5.19 -11.08
CA GLU A 42 -23.14 5.01 -10.74
C GLU A 42 -23.41 4.43 -9.34
N ILE A 43 -22.57 4.73 -8.36
CA ILE A 43 -22.74 4.34 -6.96
C ILE A 43 -22.62 5.56 -6.05
N SER A 44 -23.38 5.60 -4.94
CA SER A 44 -23.17 6.62 -3.92
C SER A 44 -22.00 6.26 -3.00
N TYR A 45 -21.33 7.28 -2.48
CA TYR A 45 -20.21 7.11 -1.54
C TYR A 45 -20.58 6.22 -0.34
N SER A 46 -21.80 6.42 0.24
CA SER A 46 -22.28 5.65 1.39
C SER A 46 -22.38 4.15 1.05
N ARG A 47 -22.95 3.84 -0.10
CA ARG A 47 -23.07 2.46 -0.58
C ARG A 47 -21.72 1.84 -0.91
N PHE A 48 -20.81 2.61 -1.50
CA PHE A 48 -19.44 2.14 -1.76
C PHE A 48 -18.73 1.73 -0.48
N ILE A 49 -18.77 2.58 0.57
CA ILE A 49 -18.12 2.28 1.85
C ILE A 49 -18.83 1.11 2.56
N GLU A 50 -20.15 1.04 2.50
CA GLU A 50 -20.92 -0.10 3.04
C GLU A 50 -20.53 -1.41 2.36
N GLY A 51 -20.41 -1.41 1.03
CA GLY A 51 -20.02 -2.58 0.25
C GLY A 51 -18.61 -3.04 0.56
N LEU A 52 -17.65 -2.11 0.68
CA LEU A 52 -16.26 -2.44 1.06
C LEU A 52 -16.19 -3.04 2.48
N ASN A 53 -16.91 -2.46 3.44
CA ASN A 53 -16.96 -2.98 4.80
C ASN A 53 -17.54 -4.41 4.82
N TYR A 54 -18.60 -4.65 4.06
CA TYR A 54 -19.22 -5.97 3.96
C TYR A 54 -18.30 -6.99 3.24
N ALA A 55 -17.53 -6.53 2.27
CA ALA A 55 -16.51 -7.34 1.62
C ALA A 55 -15.26 -7.61 2.49
N GLY A 56 -15.17 -7.03 3.68
CA GLY A 56 -14.01 -7.14 4.58
C GLY A 56 -12.76 -6.38 4.09
N ILE A 57 -12.94 -5.41 3.19
CA ILE A 57 -11.83 -4.61 2.64
C ILE A 57 -11.65 -3.35 3.48
N GLU A 58 -10.60 -3.30 4.27
CA GLU A 58 -10.20 -2.11 5.02
C GLU A 58 -9.24 -1.24 4.20
N ILE A 59 -9.74 -0.13 3.66
CA ILE A 59 -8.92 0.83 2.93
C ILE A 59 -8.99 2.22 3.56
N ASN A 60 -7.83 2.88 3.64
CA ASN A 60 -7.76 4.26 4.11
C ASN A 60 -8.30 5.22 3.03
N ARG A 61 -9.08 6.26 3.45
CA ARG A 61 -9.66 7.27 2.55
C ARG A 61 -8.61 8.00 1.70
N LYS A 62 -7.41 8.23 2.26
CA LYS A 62 -6.30 8.80 1.50
C LYS A 62 -5.94 7.90 0.32
N MET A 63 -5.68 6.62 0.58
CA MET A 63 -5.32 5.65 -0.46
C MET A 63 -6.42 5.47 -1.51
N ALA A 64 -7.68 5.35 -1.07
CA ALA A 64 -8.82 5.26 -1.98
C ALA A 64 -8.94 6.50 -2.88
N SER A 65 -8.66 7.70 -2.35
CA SER A 65 -8.65 8.95 -3.11
C SER A 65 -7.48 9.02 -4.12
N GLU A 66 -6.31 8.49 -3.78
CA GLU A 66 -5.14 8.43 -4.67
C GLU A 66 -5.37 7.43 -5.80
N ILE A 67 -5.95 6.25 -5.50
CA ILE A 67 -6.34 5.27 -6.52
C ILE A 67 -7.38 5.86 -7.48
N ALA A 68 -8.38 6.57 -6.95
CA ALA A 68 -9.42 7.20 -7.79
C ALA A 68 -8.86 8.21 -8.80
N ILE A 69 -7.70 8.85 -8.52
CA ILE A 69 -7.07 9.83 -9.39
C ILE A 69 -6.09 9.18 -10.36
N ASN A 70 -5.20 8.31 -9.82
CA ASN A 70 -4.09 7.75 -10.56
C ASN A 70 -4.50 6.55 -11.41
N ASP A 71 -5.37 5.69 -10.86
CA ASP A 71 -5.78 4.42 -11.46
C ASP A 71 -7.30 4.24 -11.46
N PRO A 72 -8.05 4.96 -12.36
CA PRO A 72 -9.51 4.89 -12.38
C PRO A 72 -10.03 3.47 -12.71
N LYS A 73 -9.26 2.66 -13.44
CA LYS A 73 -9.60 1.26 -13.73
C LYS A 73 -9.60 0.40 -12.45
N ALA A 74 -8.55 0.51 -11.64
CA ALA A 74 -8.48 -0.18 -10.36
C ALA A 74 -9.59 0.28 -9.40
N PHE A 75 -9.94 1.57 -9.42
CA PHE A 75 -11.08 2.08 -8.67
C PHE A 75 -12.41 1.48 -9.12
N THR A 76 -12.63 1.33 -10.43
CA THR A 76 -13.84 0.69 -10.98
C THR A 76 -13.93 -0.78 -10.54
N GLU A 77 -12.82 -1.51 -10.49
CA GLU A 77 -12.80 -2.89 -9.96
C GLU A 77 -13.22 -2.93 -8.48
N MET A 78 -12.73 -1.99 -7.66
CA MET A 78 -13.15 -1.87 -6.25
C MET A 78 -14.65 -1.58 -6.13
N VAL A 79 -15.20 -0.72 -6.99
CA VAL A 79 -16.64 -0.44 -7.03
C VAL A 79 -17.43 -1.69 -7.41
N ASN A 80 -16.96 -2.47 -8.38
CA ASN A 80 -17.62 -3.72 -8.77
C ASN A 80 -17.64 -4.75 -7.65
N VAL A 81 -16.55 -4.86 -6.89
CA VAL A 81 -16.50 -5.70 -5.68
C VAL A 81 -17.50 -5.21 -4.64
N ALA A 82 -17.58 -3.90 -4.40
CA ALA A 82 -18.53 -3.31 -3.46
C ALA A 82 -20.00 -3.54 -3.89
N LYS A 83 -20.33 -3.41 -5.19
CA LYS A 83 -21.66 -3.69 -5.73
C LYS A 83 -22.03 -5.16 -5.51
N LYS A 84 -21.16 -6.10 -5.84
CA LYS A 84 -21.39 -7.55 -5.62
C LYS A 84 -21.56 -7.90 -4.16
N ALA A 85 -20.79 -7.28 -3.27
CA ALA A 85 -20.91 -7.46 -1.83
C ALA A 85 -22.26 -6.96 -1.29
N LEU A 86 -22.76 -5.83 -1.80
CA LEU A 86 -24.09 -5.31 -1.44
C LEU A 86 -25.22 -6.20 -1.95
N GLU A 87 -25.07 -6.79 -3.13
CA GLU A 87 -26.05 -7.76 -3.67
C GLU A 87 -26.08 -9.03 -2.82
N ALA A 88 -24.91 -9.56 -2.45
CA ALA A 88 -24.81 -10.70 -1.55
C ALA A 88 -25.44 -10.40 -0.17
N LYS A 89 -25.21 -9.19 0.37
CA LYS A 89 -25.85 -8.74 1.60
C LYS A 89 -27.37 -8.74 1.50
N LYS A 90 -27.94 -8.26 0.39
CA LYS A 90 -29.38 -8.29 0.14
C LYS A 90 -29.92 -9.71 0.03
N ALA A 91 -29.12 -10.64 -0.51
CA ALA A 91 -29.46 -12.04 -0.63
C ALA A 91 -29.21 -12.87 0.65
N GLY A 92 -28.77 -12.23 1.74
CA GLY A 92 -28.47 -12.90 3.03
C GLY A 92 -27.27 -13.85 2.99
N LYS A 93 -26.39 -13.71 2.00
CA LYS A 93 -25.20 -14.55 1.82
C LYS A 93 -23.96 -13.82 2.32
N GLU A 94 -23.09 -14.48 3.09
CA GLU A 94 -21.78 -13.95 3.42
C GLU A 94 -20.93 -13.78 2.15
N TYR A 95 -20.37 -12.60 1.96
CA TYR A 95 -19.48 -12.30 0.84
C TYR A 95 -18.05 -12.15 1.37
N VAL A 96 -17.23 -13.18 1.16
CA VAL A 96 -15.81 -13.11 1.46
C VAL A 96 -15.06 -12.91 0.14
N VAL A 97 -14.38 -11.78 0.00
CA VAL A 97 -13.45 -11.57 -1.10
C VAL A 97 -12.32 -12.56 -0.92
N LYS A 98 -12.19 -13.51 -1.85
CA LYS A 98 -10.95 -14.27 -1.98
C LYS A 98 -9.87 -13.30 -2.42
N THR A 99 -9.21 -12.67 -1.44
CA THR A 99 -8.01 -11.89 -1.69
C THR A 99 -6.98 -12.84 -2.27
N THR A 100 -6.85 -12.86 -3.58
CA THR A 100 -5.66 -13.39 -4.22
C THR A 100 -4.49 -12.55 -3.69
N LYS A 101 -3.70 -13.15 -2.81
CA LYS A 101 -2.43 -12.61 -2.28
C LYS A 101 -1.42 -12.48 -3.42
N THR A 102 -1.66 -11.57 -4.36
CA THR A 102 -0.83 -11.49 -5.59
C THR A 102 -0.03 -10.20 -5.71
N THR A 103 -0.13 -9.26 -4.73
CA THR A 103 0.57 -7.98 -4.87
C THR A 103 1.71 -7.75 -3.89
N SER A 104 1.88 -8.56 -2.86
CA SER A 104 3.03 -8.41 -1.94
C SER A 104 4.23 -9.31 -2.28
N LYS A 105 4.08 -10.28 -3.20
CA LYS A 105 5.19 -11.17 -3.62
C LYS A 105 5.94 -10.70 -4.87
N THR A 106 5.35 -9.80 -5.67
CA THR A 106 5.99 -9.32 -6.90
C THR A 106 6.94 -8.14 -6.67
N VAL A 107 6.71 -7.33 -5.64
CA VAL A 107 7.64 -6.23 -5.30
C VAL A 107 8.88 -6.79 -4.58
N ALA A 108 8.71 -7.74 -3.65
CA ALA A 108 9.83 -8.39 -2.97
C ALA A 108 10.68 -9.31 -3.88
N LYS A 109 10.14 -9.75 -5.04
CA LYS A 109 10.88 -10.63 -5.97
C LYS A 109 11.57 -9.87 -7.10
N LYS A 110 11.27 -8.57 -7.27
CA LYS A 110 11.93 -7.72 -8.27
C LYS A 110 13.12 -6.96 -7.70
N GLU A 111 13.14 -6.69 -6.38
CA GLU A 111 14.29 -6.08 -5.71
C GLU A 111 15.44 -7.04 -5.40
N THR A 112 15.21 -8.37 -5.50
CA THR A 112 16.26 -9.37 -5.28
C THR A 112 16.97 -9.83 -6.56
N LYS A 113 16.78 -9.14 -7.71
CA LYS A 113 17.39 -9.58 -8.98
C LYS A 113 18.40 -8.62 -9.57
N GLU A 114 18.71 -7.51 -8.90
CA GLU A 114 19.73 -6.54 -9.35
C GLU A 114 20.72 -6.10 -8.26
N GLU A 115 20.87 -6.88 -7.17
CA GLU A 115 22.09 -6.76 -6.36
C GLU A 115 23.12 -7.73 -6.88
N SER A 116 24.01 -7.22 -7.71
CA SER A 116 25.30 -7.81 -8.04
C SER A 116 26.07 -8.06 -6.73
N THR A 117 25.91 -9.23 -6.21
CA THR A 117 26.81 -10.13 -5.53
C THR A 117 28.15 -9.54 -5.07
N ASP A 118 28.13 -8.79 -4.00
CA ASP A 118 29.28 -8.78 -3.10
C ASP A 118 29.26 -10.09 -2.29
N ILE A 119 29.71 -11.18 -2.93
CA ILE A 119 29.82 -12.53 -2.37
C ILE A 119 30.59 -12.54 -1.03
N SER A 120 31.49 -11.54 -0.86
CA SER A 120 32.30 -11.36 0.36
C SER A 120 31.49 -10.97 1.62
N LYS A 121 30.30 -10.41 1.47
CA LYS A 121 29.43 -9.99 2.59
C LYS A 121 28.46 -11.07 3.07
N LEU A 122 28.30 -12.16 2.31
CA LEU A 122 27.37 -13.23 2.61
C LEU A 122 27.83 -14.10 3.78
N THR A 123 26.88 -14.69 4.48
CA THR A 123 27.16 -15.65 5.56
C THR A 123 27.59 -17.01 5.01
N VAL A 124 28.30 -17.81 5.80
CA VAL A 124 28.76 -19.17 5.39
C VAL A 124 27.57 -20.07 4.99
N ALA A 125 26.42 -19.91 5.62
CA ALA A 125 25.21 -20.68 5.30
C ALA A 125 24.64 -20.31 3.91
N GLU A 126 24.69 -19.05 3.53
CA GLU A 126 24.24 -18.55 2.21
C GLU A 126 25.24 -18.93 1.11
N LEU A 127 26.54 -18.85 1.39
CA LEU A 127 27.58 -19.31 0.47
C LEU A 127 27.47 -20.81 0.16
N LYS A 128 27.15 -21.64 1.15
CA LYS A 128 26.88 -23.07 0.95
C LYS A 128 25.66 -23.33 0.09
N LYS A 129 24.60 -22.52 0.21
CA LYS A 129 23.41 -22.60 -0.68
C LYS A 129 23.73 -22.27 -2.13
N ILE A 130 24.54 -21.23 -2.35
CA ILE A 130 24.99 -20.81 -3.69
C ILE A 130 25.89 -21.89 -4.31
N ALA A 131 26.80 -22.49 -3.55
CA ALA A 131 27.65 -23.57 -4.03
C ALA A 131 26.83 -24.82 -4.40
N ALA A 132 25.80 -25.15 -3.60
CA ALA A 132 24.89 -26.24 -3.92
C ALA A 132 24.08 -25.98 -5.23
N GLN A 133 23.70 -24.73 -5.48
CA GLN A 133 23.03 -24.34 -6.73
C GLN A 133 23.96 -24.42 -7.96
N LYS A 134 25.28 -24.20 -7.75
CA LYS A 134 26.32 -24.30 -8.80
C LYS A 134 26.93 -25.71 -8.91
N ASN A 135 26.41 -26.70 -8.16
CA ASN A 135 26.93 -28.07 -8.09
C ASN A 135 28.42 -28.16 -7.68
N ILE A 136 28.89 -27.22 -6.86
CA ILE A 136 30.26 -27.20 -6.35
C ILE A 136 30.29 -27.91 -4.99
N THR A 137 31.07 -28.99 -4.88
CA THR A 137 31.24 -29.73 -3.63
C THR A 137 32.17 -28.98 -2.67
N ILE A 138 31.65 -28.62 -1.50
CA ILE A 138 32.42 -27.95 -0.43
C ILE A 138 32.98 -29.02 0.53
N PRO A 139 34.29 -29.08 0.78
CA PRO A 139 34.86 -30.02 1.73
C PRO A 139 34.38 -29.75 3.16
N ALA A 140 34.21 -30.82 3.95
CA ALA A 140 33.80 -30.73 5.34
C ALA A 140 34.87 -30.00 6.18
N GLY A 141 34.51 -28.81 6.72
CA GLY A 141 35.41 -27.97 7.51
C GLY A 141 35.97 -26.74 6.78
N ALA A 142 35.58 -26.48 5.51
CA ALA A 142 35.99 -25.30 4.76
C ALA A 142 35.61 -23.99 5.48
N LYS A 143 36.58 -23.09 5.59
CA LYS A 143 36.39 -21.73 6.14
C LYS A 143 35.73 -20.83 5.10
N LYS A 144 35.21 -19.68 5.51
CA LYS A 144 34.55 -18.71 4.63
C LYS A 144 35.42 -18.29 3.46
N ALA A 145 36.73 -18.14 3.67
CA ALA A 145 37.71 -17.77 2.62
C ALA A 145 37.80 -18.84 1.54
N ASP A 146 37.88 -20.11 1.92
CA ASP A 146 37.98 -21.25 1.01
C ASP A 146 36.72 -21.39 0.12
N ILE A 147 35.54 -21.13 0.70
CA ILE A 147 34.26 -21.15 -0.02
C ILE A 147 34.18 -19.99 -1.00
N LEU A 148 34.74 -18.82 -0.67
CA LEU A 148 34.77 -17.66 -1.54
C LEU A 148 35.72 -17.86 -2.74
N GLU A 149 36.83 -18.59 -2.56
CA GLU A 149 37.72 -18.95 -3.66
C GLU A 149 37.10 -19.95 -4.63
N LEU A 150 36.33 -20.90 -4.12
CA LEU A 150 35.62 -21.90 -4.94
C LEU A 150 34.43 -21.32 -5.71
N LEU A 151 33.92 -20.15 -5.30
CA LEU A 151 32.78 -19.45 -5.93
C LEU A 151 33.19 -18.34 -6.89
N LYS A 152 34.46 -17.98 -6.97
CA LYS A 152 35.03 -17.02 -7.94
C LYS A 152 35.09 -17.64 -9.33
#